data_b85962c4a2e3b3efe61559de63a658ce
#
_entry.id   b85962c4a2e3b3efe61559de63a658ce
#
_cell.length_a   1.000
_cell.length_b   1.000
_cell.length_c   1.000
_cell.angle_alpha   90.00
_cell.angle_beta   90.00
_cell.angle_gamma   90.00
#
_symmetry.space_group_name_H-M   'P 1'
#
loop_
_entity.id
_entity.type
_entity.pdbx_description
1 polymer ?
#
loop_
_entity_poly.entity_id
_entity_poly.type
_entity_poly.pdbx_seq_one_letter_code
_entity_poly.pdbx_strand_id
1 'polypeptide(L)'
;ESATRAKSIRRHEIKGKRLTKHPLNPNTYTYPPIKDLYLEEVWYILNSDPSPWGYDNKKLFQIYADATADDYECPTVITDKTQPSCGQSRFGCWVCTVVKEDKSMKALINNGNQWMAPLLKYRDEMVTGRNISENRYATRRNGQAAQDADGHNQGNYTFEYRCEMLRKLLELQRDIQKVKPHMELISNQELVAIQINWYRDGFFAPKVTDIYNEVYKRNMPLENMQYQERLILEKVCAEHPEDYHLINDL
;
A
#
# COMPACT_ATOMS: atom_id res chain seq x y z
N GLU A 1 5.44 -0.24 -14.96
CA GLU A 1 4.17 -0.01 -15.66
C GLU A 1 3.46 -1.34 -15.97
N SER A 2 2.12 -1.33 -16.02
CA SER A 2 1.39 -2.55 -16.39
C SER A 2 1.74 -2.97 -17.82
N ALA A 3 1.80 -4.28 -18.09
CA ALA A 3 2.06 -4.82 -19.44
C ALA A 3 1.10 -4.26 -20.52
N THR A 4 -0.13 -3.94 -20.11
CA THR A 4 -1.16 -3.33 -20.97
C THR A 4 -0.79 -1.90 -21.38
N ARG A 5 -0.22 -1.11 -20.45
CA ARG A 5 0.23 0.25 -20.70
C ARG A 5 1.47 0.25 -21.60
N ALA A 6 2.44 -0.63 -21.35
CA ALA A 6 3.61 -0.80 -22.21
C ALA A 6 3.22 -1.18 -23.65
N LYS A 7 2.25 -2.10 -23.84
CA LYS A 7 1.71 -2.46 -25.15
C LYS A 7 1.03 -1.28 -25.84
N SER A 8 0.29 -0.46 -25.10
CA SER A 8 -0.38 0.75 -25.63
C SER A 8 0.65 1.78 -26.09
N ILE A 9 1.66 2.05 -25.27
CA ILE A 9 2.76 2.97 -25.61
C ILE A 9 3.45 2.50 -26.89
N ARG A 10 3.88 1.23 -26.97
CA ARG A 10 4.53 0.67 -28.18
C ARG A 10 3.67 0.78 -29.45
N ARG A 11 2.35 0.53 -29.39
CA ARG A 11 1.46 0.71 -30.54
C ARG A 11 1.39 2.17 -31.02
N HIS A 12 1.49 3.13 -30.10
CA HIS A 12 1.46 4.55 -30.43
C HIS A 12 2.84 5.06 -30.89
N GLU A 13 3.91 4.45 -30.43
CA GLU A 13 5.28 4.68 -30.93
C GLU A 13 5.39 4.36 -32.41
N ILE A 14 4.89 3.18 -32.83
CA ILE A 14 4.84 2.77 -34.25
C ILE A 14 4.07 3.78 -35.10
N LYS A 15 3.10 4.51 -34.51
CA LYS A 15 2.30 5.55 -35.18
C LYS A 15 2.85 6.96 -35.02
N GLY A 16 4.02 7.16 -34.42
CA GLY A 16 4.62 8.46 -34.16
C GLY A 16 3.85 9.37 -33.20
N LYS A 17 2.91 8.83 -32.44
CA LYS A 17 2.05 9.61 -31.52
C LYS A 17 2.60 9.58 -30.10
N ARG A 18 2.85 10.75 -29.51
CA ARG A 18 3.29 10.91 -28.13
C ARG A 18 2.13 10.84 -27.12
N LEU A 19 0.93 11.27 -27.53
CA LEU A 19 -0.28 11.16 -26.71
C LEU A 19 -0.94 9.81 -26.94
N THR A 20 -1.19 9.08 -25.87
CA THR A 20 -1.86 7.78 -25.87
C THR A 20 -3.15 7.85 -25.08
N LYS A 21 -4.22 7.19 -25.56
CA LYS A 21 -5.46 7.06 -24.78
C LYS A 21 -5.23 6.18 -23.54
N HIS A 22 -5.76 6.60 -22.41
CA HIS A 22 -5.75 5.78 -21.21
C HIS A 22 -6.61 4.52 -21.42
N PRO A 23 -6.13 3.31 -21.07
CA PRO A 23 -6.83 2.06 -21.37
C PRO A 23 -8.21 1.92 -20.71
N LEU A 24 -8.40 2.55 -19.55
CA LEU A 24 -9.63 2.45 -18.75
C LEU A 24 -10.51 3.71 -18.79
N ASN A 25 -9.96 4.88 -19.18
CA ASN A 25 -10.66 6.16 -19.20
C ASN A 25 -10.68 6.72 -20.62
N PRO A 26 -11.79 6.62 -21.35
CA PRO A 26 -11.85 6.96 -22.78
C PRO A 26 -11.56 8.44 -23.08
N ASN A 27 -11.80 9.35 -22.13
CA ASN A 27 -11.59 10.79 -22.26
C ASN A 27 -10.24 11.27 -21.68
N THR A 28 -9.37 10.33 -21.26
CA THR A 28 -8.08 10.67 -20.66
C THR A 28 -6.94 10.27 -21.62
N TYR A 29 -5.97 11.16 -21.73
CA TYR A 29 -4.74 10.91 -22.49
C TYR A 29 -3.54 10.86 -21.56
N THR A 30 -2.61 9.96 -21.88
CA THR A 30 -1.31 9.86 -21.21
C THR A 30 -0.25 10.49 -22.10
N TYR A 31 0.53 11.41 -21.53
CA TYR A 31 1.71 12.00 -22.13
C TYR A 31 2.95 11.59 -21.33
N PRO A 32 3.90 10.84 -21.92
CA PRO A 32 5.17 10.50 -21.26
C PRO A 32 6.25 11.56 -21.60
N PRO A 33 6.54 12.54 -20.72
CA PRO A 33 7.49 13.62 -21.01
C PRO A 33 8.93 13.16 -21.14
N ILE A 34 9.33 12.13 -20.38
CA ILE A 34 10.70 11.62 -20.28
C ILE A 34 10.94 10.35 -21.11
N LYS A 35 10.05 10.05 -22.06
CA LYS A 35 10.06 8.78 -22.82
C LYS A 35 11.37 8.55 -23.58
N ASP A 36 11.94 9.61 -24.12
CA ASP A 36 13.10 9.55 -25.00
C ASP A 36 14.44 9.72 -24.24
N LEU A 37 14.38 9.90 -22.90
CA LEU A 37 15.56 9.98 -22.07
C LEU A 37 16.07 8.59 -21.68
N TYR A 38 17.37 8.41 -21.80
CA TYR A 38 18.07 7.28 -21.19
C TYR A 38 18.19 7.44 -19.69
N LEU A 39 18.43 6.35 -18.95
CA LEU A 39 18.54 6.38 -17.50
C LEU A 39 19.66 7.30 -17.02
N GLU A 40 20.80 7.28 -17.70
CA GLU A 40 21.95 8.14 -17.42
C GLU A 40 21.59 9.63 -17.57
N GLU A 41 20.78 9.98 -18.57
CA GLU A 41 20.33 11.37 -18.80
C GLU A 41 19.37 11.81 -17.68
N VAL A 42 18.49 10.93 -17.21
CA VAL A 42 17.63 11.21 -16.06
C VAL A 42 18.46 11.48 -14.82
N TRP A 43 19.47 10.63 -14.54
CA TRP A 43 20.35 10.83 -13.39
C TRP A 43 21.23 12.08 -13.53
N TYR A 44 21.68 12.38 -14.75
CA TYR A 44 22.40 13.62 -15.02
C TYR A 44 21.56 14.85 -14.67
N ILE A 45 20.30 14.92 -15.13
CA ILE A 45 19.38 16.02 -14.83
C ILE A 45 19.13 16.10 -13.32
N LEU A 46 18.81 14.98 -12.67
CA LEU A 46 18.52 14.96 -11.23
C LEU A 46 19.71 15.42 -10.36
N ASN A 47 20.95 15.15 -10.79
CA ASN A 47 22.15 15.54 -10.06
C ASN A 47 22.65 16.95 -10.40
N SER A 48 22.27 17.49 -11.57
CA SER A 48 22.70 18.82 -12.04
C SER A 48 21.79 19.93 -11.53
N ASP A 49 20.48 19.67 -11.49
CA ASP A 49 19.49 20.68 -11.12
C ASP A 49 18.97 20.47 -9.68
N PRO A 50 18.82 21.56 -8.90
CA PRO A 50 18.23 21.46 -7.58
C PRO A 50 16.76 21.04 -7.70
N SER A 51 16.31 20.16 -6.80
CA SER A 51 14.91 19.75 -6.72
C SER A 51 14.00 20.95 -6.40
N PRO A 52 12.94 21.20 -7.17
CA PRO A 52 12.02 22.32 -6.95
C PRO A 52 11.26 22.25 -5.61
N TRP A 53 11.21 21.06 -4.98
CA TRP A 53 10.61 20.84 -3.65
C TRP A 53 11.64 20.79 -2.51
N GLY A 54 12.90 21.18 -2.77
CA GLY A 54 13.95 21.29 -1.76
C GLY A 54 14.59 19.98 -1.29
N TYR A 55 14.30 18.85 -1.91
CA TYR A 55 14.95 17.58 -1.59
C TYR A 55 16.34 17.49 -2.23
N ASP A 56 17.30 16.90 -1.53
CA ASP A 56 18.64 16.67 -2.05
C ASP A 56 18.68 15.42 -2.96
N ASN A 57 18.70 15.65 -4.26
CA ASN A 57 18.74 14.57 -5.27
C ASN A 57 20.00 13.71 -5.16
N LYS A 58 21.10 14.22 -4.59
CA LYS A 58 22.32 13.42 -4.35
C LYS A 58 22.08 12.35 -3.30
N LYS A 59 21.25 12.65 -2.28
CA LYS A 59 20.83 11.63 -1.31
C LYS A 59 19.96 10.56 -1.97
N LEU A 60 19.08 10.94 -2.90
CA LEU A 60 18.32 9.97 -3.68
C LEU A 60 19.24 9.06 -4.50
N PHE A 61 20.22 9.65 -5.20
CA PHE A 61 21.21 8.88 -5.95
C PHE A 61 21.98 7.90 -5.04
N GLN A 62 22.44 8.38 -3.85
CA GLN A 62 23.15 7.54 -2.88
C GLN A 62 22.29 6.34 -2.42
N ILE A 63 21.00 6.59 -2.12
CA ILE A 63 20.07 5.51 -1.74
C ILE A 63 19.99 4.44 -2.84
N TYR A 64 19.92 4.82 -4.10
CA TYR A 64 19.91 3.88 -5.22
C TYR A 64 21.26 3.15 -5.39
N ALA A 65 22.38 3.87 -5.22
CA ALA A 65 23.73 3.29 -5.29
C ALA A 65 23.99 2.29 -4.16
N ASP A 66 23.51 2.59 -2.94
CA ASP A 66 23.67 1.72 -1.76
C ASP A 66 22.79 0.46 -1.84
N ALA A 67 21.71 0.50 -2.60
CA ALA A 67 20.78 -0.62 -2.67
C ALA A 67 21.33 -1.80 -3.44
N THR A 68 22.02 -1.57 -4.57
CA THR A 68 22.73 -2.62 -5.34
C THR A 68 23.68 -2.01 -6.34
N ALA A 69 24.89 -2.55 -6.41
CA ALA A 69 25.89 -2.13 -7.41
C ALA A 69 25.44 -2.44 -8.86
N ASP A 70 24.54 -3.41 -9.05
CA ASP A 70 24.09 -3.90 -10.35
C ASP A 70 22.65 -3.50 -10.74
N ASP A 71 21.85 -2.94 -9.81
CA ASP A 71 20.42 -2.67 -10.02
C ASP A 71 20.13 -1.15 -10.15
N TYR A 72 20.90 -0.43 -10.96
CA TYR A 72 20.60 0.98 -11.30
C TYR A 72 19.33 1.13 -12.14
N GLU A 73 18.76 0.03 -12.61
CA GLU A 73 17.53 0.04 -13.38
C GLU A 73 16.32 -0.08 -12.46
N CYS A 74 15.46 0.93 -12.49
CA CYS A 74 14.10 0.77 -12.00
C CYS A 74 13.39 -0.26 -12.88
N PRO A 75 13.02 -1.44 -12.38
CA PRO A 75 12.55 -2.55 -13.20
C PRO A 75 11.09 -2.39 -13.66
N THR A 76 10.64 -1.17 -13.90
CA THR A 76 9.32 -0.89 -14.48
C THR A 76 9.30 -1.08 -15.98
N VAL A 77 10.45 -1.28 -16.63
CA VAL A 77 10.53 -1.57 -18.07
C VAL A 77 10.81 -3.06 -18.26
N ILE A 78 9.78 -3.82 -18.62
CA ILE A 78 9.93 -5.22 -19.01
C ILE A 78 10.53 -5.24 -20.42
N THR A 79 11.80 -5.50 -20.50
CA THR A 79 12.49 -5.79 -21.78
C THR A 79 12.39 -7.25 -22.16
N ASP A 80 12.12 -8.14 -21.21
CA ASP A 80 12.05 -9.58 -21.43
C ASP A 80 10.68 -10.16 -21.05
N LYS A 81 10.09 -10.93 -21.97
CA LYS A 81 8.77 -11.57 -21.82
C LYS A 81 8.77 -12.73 -20.81
N THR A 82 9.94 -13.20 -20.40
CA THR A 82 10.11 -14.36 -19.51
C THR A 82 10.25 -13.97 -18.04
N GLN A 83 10.43 -12.69 -17.72
CA GLN A 83 10.55 -12.23 -16.34
C GLN A 83 9.26 -11.57 -15.83
N PRO A 84 8.91 -11.79 -14.54
CA PRO A 84 7.77 -11.11 -13.94
C PRO A 84 7.97 -9.59 -13.99
N SER A 85 6.86 -8.87 -14.12
CA SER A 85 6.78 -7.40 -14.36
C SER A 85 7.40 -6.51 -13.29
N CYS A 86 8.01 -7.08 -12.29
CA CYS A 86 8.72 -6.37 -11.22
C CYS A 86 10.06 -7.04 -11.03
N GLY A 87 11.13 -6.33 -11.30
CA GLY A 87 12.49 -6.78 -11.01
C GLY A 87 12.68 -7.20 -9.55
N GLN A 88 13.81 -7.76 -9.25
CA GLN A 88 14.07 -8.41 -7.96
C GLN A 88 14.26 -7.42 -6.79
N SER A 89 14.45 -6.13 -7.07
CA SER A 89 14.53 -5.08 -6.04
C SER A 89 13.69 -3.85 -6.39
N ARG A 90 13.01 -3.27 -5.40
CA ARG A 90 12.20 -2.07 -5.53
C ARG A 90 12.34 -1.18 -4.31
N PHE A 91 12.60 0.10 -4.57
CA PHE A 91 12.40 1.14 -3.58
C PHE A 91 10.93 1.57 -3.48
N GLY A 92 10.48 1.88 -2.27
CA GLY A 92 9.16 2.42 -2.00
C GLY A 92 8.00 1.43 -1.98
N CYS A 93 8.27 0.13 -2.11
CA CYS A 93 7.26 -0.92 -2.06
C CYS A 93 7.61 -1.99 -1.01
N TRP A 94 7.99 -1.58 0.19
CA TRP A 94 8.46 -2.50 1.23
C TRP A 94 7.44 -3.60 1.60
N VAL A 95 6.14 -3.35 1.42
CA VAL A 95 5.07 -4.35 1.60
C VAL A 95 4.75 -5.14 0.32
N CYS A 96 5.53 -4.98 -0.76
CA CYS A 96 5.26 -5.67 -2.01
C CYS A 96 5.57 -7.16 -1.89
N THR A 97 4.55 -8.00 -2.05
CA THR A 97 4.67 -9.47 -2.04
C THR A 97 4.86 -10.09 -3.41
N VAL A 98 4.91 -9.30 -4.49
CA VAL A 98 5.12 -9.79 -5.87
C VAL A 98 6.54 -10.29 -6.06
N VAL A 99 7.53 -9.58 -5.50
CA VAL A 99 8.92 -10.01 -5.48
C VAL A 99 9.16 -10.98 -4.32
N LYS A 100 9.92 -12.04 -4.58
CA LYS A 100 10.23 -13.05 -3.58
C LYS A 100 11.08 -12.50 -2.45
N GLU A 101 12.02 -11.62 -2.76
CA GLU A 101 13.01 -11.07 -1.84
C GLU A 101 13.19 -9.58 -2.08
N ASP A 102 13.27 -8.78 -1.00
CA ASP A 102 13.61 -7.36 -1.08
C ASP A 102 15.12 -7.17 -0.85
N LYS A 103 15.88 -7.22 -1.94
CA LYS A 103 17.33 -7.03 -1.92
C LYS A 103 17.73 -5.62 -1.49
N SER A 104 16.97 -4.61 -1.91
CA SER A 104 17.22 -3.21 -1.58
C SER A 104 17.12 -2.96 -0.08
N MET A 105 16.07 -3.45 0.57
CA MET A 105 15.92 -3.34 2.02
C MET A 105 17.02 -4.10 2.76
N LYS A 106 17.40 -5.30 2.30
CA LYS A 106 18.53 -6.05 2.86
C LYS A 106 19.84 -5.28 2.78
N ALA A 107 20.12 -4.65 1.62
CA ALA A 107 21.31 -3.82 1.46
C ALA A 107 21.32 -2.63 2.41
N LEU A 108 20.18 -1.91 2.54
CA LEU A 108 20.06 -0.80 3.48
C LEU A 108 20.27 -1.24 4.94
N ILE A 109 19.76 -2.41 5.34
CA ILE A 109 19.98 -2.97 6.68
C ILE A 109 21.48 -3.25 6.89
N ASN A 110 22.14 -3.88 5.92
CA ASN A 110 23.57 -4.19 5.97
C ASN A 110 24.43 -2.92 6.03
N ASN A 111 23.97 -1.83 5.39
CA ASN A 111 24.63 -0.53 5.38
C ASN A 111 24.28 0.34 6.61
N GLY A 112 23.82 -0.27 7.71
CA GLY A 112 23.65 0.38 9.02
C GLY A 112 22.23 0.75 9.40
N ASN A 113 21.22 0.54 8.53
CA ASN A 113 19.83 0.81 8.84
C ASN A 113 19.15 -0.37 9.56
N GLN A 114 19.75 -0.86 10.64
CA GLN A 114 19.29 -2.04 11.39
C GLN A 114 17.85 -1.92 11.90
N TRP A 115 17.34 -0.70 12.12
CA TRP A 115 15.95 -0.46 12.51
C TRP A 115 14.93 -0.94 11.46
N MET A 116 15.36 -1.17 10.21
CA MET A 116 14.50 -1.69 9.13
C MET A 116 14.36 -3.23 9.15
N ALA A 117 15.18 -3.95 9.92
CA ALA A 117 15.13 -5.40 9.96
C ALA A 117 13.74 -5.97 10.33
N PRO A 118 13.00 -5.39 11.31
CA PRO A 118 11.64 -5.83 11.60
C PRO A 118 10.65 -5.59 10.45
N LEU A 119 10.85 -4.54 9.63
CA LEU A 119 10.05 -4.29 8.42
C LEU A 119 10.24 -5.40 7.39
N LEU A 120 11.49 -5.79 7.15
CA LEU A 120 11.81 -6.89 6.24
C LEU A 120 11.18 -8.21 6.70
N LYS A 121 11.28 -8.51 8.00
CA LYS A 121 10.67 -9.69 8.60
C LYS A 121 9.15 -9.73 8.37
N TYR A 122 8.45 -8.63 8.66
CA TYR A 122 7.01 -8.51 8.43
C TYR A 122 6.64 -8.73 6.96
N ARG A 123 7.38 -8.12 6.05
CA ARG A 123 7.21 -8.29 4.61
C ARG A 123 7.38 -9.76 4.19
N ASP A 124 8.39 -10.45 4.69
CA ASP A 124 8.66 -11.85 4.36
C ASP A 124 7.58 -12.79 4.93
N GLU A 125 7.03 -12.47 6.10
CA GLU A 125 5.85 -13.14 6.65
C GLU A 125 4.62 -12.97 5.73
N MET A 126 4.40 -11.76 5.16
CA MET A 126 3.33 -11.54 4.18
C MET A 126 3.54 -12.38 2.91
N VAL A 127 4.78 -12.48 2.41
CA VAL A 127 5.09 -13.31 1.23
C VAL A 127 4.79 -14.78 1.48
N THR A 128 5.19 -15.28 2.63
CA THR A 128 4.91 -16.66 3.04
C THR A 128 3.42 -16.88 3.23
N GLY A 129 2.77 -16.02 3.99
CA GLY A 129 1.34 -16.13 4.32
C GLY A 129 0.43 -16.01 3.11
N ARG A 130 0.86 -15.31 2.06
CA ARG A 130 0.12 -15.19 0.80
C ARG A 130 -0.14 -16.55 0.14
N ASN A 131 0.77 -17.49 0.30
CA ASN A 131 0.72 -18.79 -0.37
C ASN A 131 0.08 -19.89 0.51
N ILE A 132 -0.31 -19.56 1.73
CA ILE A 132 -0.99 -20.47 2.65
C ILE A 132 -2.48 -20.50 2.29
N SER A 133 -3.01 -21.68 1.94
CA SER A 133 -4.40 -21.87 1.51
C SER A 133 -5.40 -21.45 2.58
N GLU A 134 -5.12 -21.72 3.85
CA GLU A 134 -5.96 -21.42 5.02
C GLU A 134 -6.13 -19.90 5.24
N ASN A 135 -5.18 -19.10 4.75
CA ASN A 135 -5.24 -17.64 4.81
C ASN A 135 -6.15 -17.03 3.75
N ARG A 136 -6.75 -17.85 2.88
CA ARG A 136 -7.55 -17.40 1.74
C ARG A 136 -8.88 -18.07 1.68
N TYR A 137 -9.87 -17.36 1.18
CA TYR A 137 -11.16 -17.96 0.83
C TYR A 137 -11.08 -18.78 -0.45
N ALA A 138 -11.91 -19.82 -0.54
CA ALA A 138 -12.08 -20.63 -1.75
C ALA A 138 -12.80 -19.87 -2.88
N THR A 139 -13.33 -18.67 -2.58
CA THR A 139 -14.11 -17.86 -3.53
C THR A 139 -13.56 -16.44 -3.63
N ARG A 140 -13.76 -15.84 -4.79
CA ARG A 140 -13.55 -14.40 -5.01
C ARG A 140 -14.73 -13.60 -4.44
N ARG A 141 -14.56 -12.26 -4.35
CA ARG A 141 -15.60 -11.33 -3.87
C ARG A 141 -16.90 -11.40 -4.68
N ASN A 142 -16.84 -11.79 -5.94
CA ASN A 142 -18.00 -11.97 -6.82
C ASN A 142 -18.63 -13.39 -6.73
N GLY A 143 -18.23 -14.20 -5.74
CA GLY A 143 -18.75 -15.55 -5.53
C GLY A 143 -18.16 -16.63 -6.42
N GLN A 144 -17.32 -16.29 -7.40
CA GLN A 144 -16.70 -17.29 -8.27
C GLN A 144 -15.65 -18.11 -7.51
N ALA A 145 -15.57 -19.41 -7.82
CA ALA A 145 -14.54 -20.28 -7.28
C ALA A 145 -13.13 -19.73 -7.60
N ALA A 146 -12.25 -19.82 -6.64
CA ALA A 146 -10.88 -19.33 -6.72
C ALA A 146 -9.93 -20.34 -6.05
N GLN A 147 -9.90 -21.55 -6.61
CA GLN A 147 -8.94 -22.58 -6.24
C GLN A 147 -8.02 -22.87 -7.42
N ASP A 148 -6.78 -23.27 -7.14
CA ASP A 148 -5.85 -23.76 -8.17
C ASP A 148 -6.15 -25.22 -8.53
N ALA A 149 -5.32 -25.79 -9.42
CA ALA A 149 -5.48 -27.17 -9.88
C ALA A 149 -5.33 -28.21 -8.75
N ASP A 150 -4.61 -27.86 -7.69
CA ASP A 150 -4.34 -28.69 -6.52
C ASP A 150 -5.39 -28.47 -5.40
N GLY A 151 -6.38 -27.61 -5.63
CA GLY A 151 -7.46 -27.31 -4.69
C GLY A 151 -7.10 -26.27 -3.63
N HIS A 152 -5.95 -25.59 -3.73
CA HIS A 152 -5.57 -24.54 -2.79
C HIS A 152 -6.36 -23.26 -3.03
N ASN A 153 -6.81 -22.63 -1.96
CA ASN A 153 -7.57 -21.39 -2.02
C ASN A 153 -6.73 -20.24 -2.54
N GLN A 154 -7.25 -19.50 -3.53
CA GLN A 154 -6.62 -18.36 -4.20
C GLN A 154 -7.50 -17.10 -4.14
N GLY A 155 -8.57 -17.13 -3.38
CA GLY A 155 -9.47 -15.99 -3.18
C GLY A 155 -8.89 -14.88 -2.34
N ASN A 156 -9.74 -14.01 -1.82
CA ASN A 156 -9.33 -12.94 -0.90
C ASN A 156 -8.78 -13.53 0.40
N TYR A 157 -7.96 -12.75 1.12
CA TYR A 157 -7.53 -13.14 2.46
C TYR A 157 -8.72 -13.28 3.41
N THR A 158 -8.68 -14.30 4.27
CA THR A 158 -9.65 -14.50 5.35
C THR A 158 -9.67 -13.31 6.29
N PHE A 159 -10.76 -13.13 7.00
CA PHE A 159 -10.88 -12.03 7.95
C PHE A 159 -9.89 -12.17 9.11
N GLU A 160 -9.72 -13.38 9.61
CA GLU A 160 -8.77 -13.73 10.67
C GLU A 160 -7.34 -13.34 10.29
N TYR A 161 -6.93 -13.69 9.07
CA TYR A 161 -5.60 -13.33 8.57
C TYR A 161 -5.43 -11.81 8.42
N ARG A 162 -6.46 -11.10 7.96
CA ARG A 162 -6.43 -9.62 7.88
C ARG A 162 -6.27 -8.99 9.27
N CYS A 163 -6.99 -9.51 10.29
CA CYS A 163 -6.87 -9.05 11.67
C CYS A 163 -5.46 -9.32 12.23
N GLU A 164 -4.91 -10.49 11.98
CA GLU A 164 -3.55 -10.86 12.40
C GLU A 164 -2.50 -9.92 11.78
N MET A 165 -2.59 -9.69 10.47
CA MET A 165 -1.65 -8.82 9.77
C MET A 165 -1.76 -7.36 10.22
N LEU A 166 -2.98 -6.86 10.49
CA LEU A 166 -3.16 -5.53 11.06
C LEU A 166 -2.54 -5.42 12.47
N ARG A 167 -2.76 -6.41 13.33
CA ARG A 167 -2.15 -6.46 14.66
C ARG A 167 -0.64 -6.39 14.58
N LYS A 168 -0.03 -7.25 13.76
CA LYS A 168 1.43 -7.29 13.56
C LYS A 168 1.98 -5.96 13.02
N LEU A 169 1.24 -5.31 12.11
CA LEU A 169 1.65 -4.01 11.57
C LEU A 169 1.62 -2.91 12.64
N LEU A 170 0.60 -2.89 13.49
CA LEU A 170 0.49 -1.94 14.59
C LEU A 170 1.55 -2.18 15.67
N GLU A 171 1.83 -3.44 16.01
CA GLU A 171 2.92 -3.80 16.91
C GLU A 171 4.27 -3.35 16.37
N LEU A 172 4.50 -3.61 15.08
CA LEU A 172 5.70 -3.18 14.37
C LEU A 172 5.86 -1.66 14.39
N GLN A 173 4.80 -0.91 14.09
CA GLN A 173 4.79 0.55 14.17
C GLN A 173 5.11 1.04 15.57
N ARG A 174 4.44 0.52 16.59
CA ARG A 174 4.70 0.85 17.99
C ARG A 174 6.15 0.63 18.38
N ASP A 175 6.74 -0.47 17.96
CA ASP A 175 8.11 -0.83 18.32
C ASP A 175 9.14 0.00 17.54
N ILE A 176 8.91 0.30 16.28
CA ILE A 176 9.74 1.23 15.49
C ILE A 176 9.67 2.64 16.04
N GLN A 177 8.52 3.11 16.49
CA GLN A 177 8.35 4.44 17.07
C GLN A 177 9.19 4.67 18.35
N LYS A 178 9.63 3.62 19.04
CA LYS A 178 10.59 3.74 20.15
C LYS A 178 11.97 4.25 19.69
N VAL A 179 12.35 3.96 18.44
CA VAL A 179 13.63 4.34 17.83
C VAL A 179 13.46 5.48 16.84
N LYS A 180 12.33 5.54 16.16
CA LYS A 180 11.97 6.53 15.14
C LYS A 180 10.57 7.11 15.45
N PRO A 181 10.44 8.06 16.39
CA PRO A 181 9.14 8.50 16.92
C PRO A 181 8.16 9.04 15.88
N HIS A 182 8.66 9.59 14.78
CA HIS A 182 7.83 10.17 13.70
C HIS A 182 7.53 9.18 12.56
N MET A 183 7.96 7.91 12.69
CA MET A 183 7.68 6.91 11.67
C MET A 183 6.23 6.46 11.78
N GLU A 184 5.50 6.60 10.69
CA GLU A 184 4.14 6.14 10.54
C GLU A 184 4.11 5.09 9.42
N LEU A 185 3.75 3.84 9.75
CA LEU A 185 3.62 2.74 8.80
C LEU A 185 2.20 2.63 8.27
N ILE A 186 1.24 3.04 9.08
CA ILE A 186 -0.18 3.12 8.75
C ILE A 186 -0.80 4.32 9.46
N SER A 187 -1.48 5.15 8.70
CA SER A 187 -2.14 6.36 9.19
C SER A 187 -3.51 6.06 9.81
N ASN A 188 -4.01 6.99 10.63
CA ASN A 188 -5.37 6.87 11.18
C ASN A 188 -6.44 6.85 10.09
N GLN A 189 -6.24 7.58 8.98
CA GLN A 189 -7.16 7.57 7.83
C GLN A 189 -7.23 6.19 7.17
N GLU A 190 -6.09 5.50 7.05
CA GLU A 190 -6.05 4.13 6.51
C GLU A 190 -6.72 3.14 7.47
N LEU A 191 -6.57 3.30 8.79
CA LEU A 191 -7.29 2.49 9.78
C LEU A 191 -8.80 2.65 9.66
N VAL A 192 -9.29 3.87 9.49
CA VAL A 192 -10.71 4.15 9.21
C VAL A 192 -11.14 3.51 7.89
N ALA A 193 -10.34 3.63 6.84
CA ALA A 193 -10.64 3.02 5.54
C ALA A 193 -10.71 1.49 5.62
N ILE A 194 -9.84 0.86 6.42
CA ILE A 194 -9.89 -0.59 6.69
C ILE A 194 -11.20 -0.94 7.38
N GLN A 195 -11.59 -0.20 8.42
CA GLN A 195 -12.85 -0.45 9.15
C GLN A 195 -14.07 -0.35 8.24
N ILE A 196 -14.14 0.67 7.38
CA ILE A 196 -15.22 0.84 6.40
C ILE A 196 -15.26 -0.34 5.44
N ASN A 197 -14.10 -0.80 4.95
CA ASN A 197 -14.04 -1.96 4.07
C ASN A 197 -14.46 -3.25 4.77
N TRP A 198 -14.12 -3.44 6.04
CA TRP A 198 -14.57 -4.59 6.80
C TRP A 198 -16.10 -4.59 6.95
N TYR A 199 -16.70 -3.46 7.28
CA TYR A 199 -18.17 -3.33 7.36
C TYR A 199 -18.84 -3.62 6.00
N ARG A 200 -18.27 -3.14 4.91
CA ARG A 200 -18.78 -3.43 3.54
C ARG A 200 -18.66 -4.91 3.18
N ASP A 201 -17.68 -5.61 3.72
CA ASP A 201 -17.50 -7.05 3.55
C ASP A 201 -18.35 -7.87 4.54
N GLY A 202 -19.10 -7.22 5.46
CA GLY A 202 -19.97 -7.87 6.46
C GLY A 202 -19.26 -8.25 7.76
N PHE A 203 -18.05 -7.74 8.00
CA PHE A 203 -17.27 -8.04 9.21
C PHE A 203 -17.44 -6.92 10.24
N PHE A 204 -18.11 -7.21 11.36
CA PHE A 204 -18.46 -6.23 12.39
C PHE A 204 -17.62 -6.41 13.67
N ALA A 205 -17.03 -7.57 13.92
CA ALA A 205 -16.19 -7.87 15.06
C ALA A 205 -15.08 -8.88 14.71
N PRO A 206 -13.84 -8.73 15.22
CA PRO A 206 -13.38 -7.54 15.96
C PRO A 206 -13.34 -6.29 15.06
N LYS A 207 -13.43 -5.12 15.68
CA LYS A 207 -13.23 -3.83 15.01
C LYS A 207 -11.74 -3.49 14.92
N VAL A 208 -11.37 -2.61 13.99
CA VAL A 208 -9.99 -2.09 13.88
C VAL A 208 -9.56 -1.42 15.19
N THR A 209 -10.48 -0.70 15.85
CA THR A 209 -10.24 -0.07 17.14
C THR A 209 -9.97 -1.06 18.27
N ASP A 210 -10.57 -2.25 18.24
CA ASP A 210 -10.32 -3.28 19.26
C ASP A 210 -8.87 -3.74 19.16
N ILE A 211 -8.39 -4.01 17.94
CA ILE A 211 -7.00 -4.40 17.67
C ILE A 211 -6.05 -3.25 18.04
N TYR A 212 -6.39 -2.01 17.69
CA TYR A 212 -5.58 -0.84 18.01
C TYR A 212 -5.45 -0.65 19.54
N ASN A 213 -6.56 -0.75 20.27
CA ASN A 213 -6.58 -0.62 21.72
C ASN A 213 -5.78 -1.71 22.41
N GLU A 214 -5.87 -2.96 21.92
CA GLU A 214 -5.09 -4.08 22.41
C GLU A 214 -3.58 -3.80 22.26
N VAL A 215 -3.13 -3.39 21.07
CA VAL A 215 -1.71 -3.17 20.76
C VAL A 215 -1.14 -1.98 21.53
N TYR A 216 -1.85 -0.86 21.57
CA TYR A 216 -1.36 0.37 22.21
C TYR A 216 -1.75 0.47 23.69
N LYS A 217 -2.45 -0.53 24.24
CA LYS A 217 -2.98 -0.55 25.62
C LYS A 217 -3.78 0.70 25.92
N ARG A 218 -4.62 1.12 24.97
CA ARG A 218 -5.52 2.25 25.08
C ARG A 218 -6.94 1.75 25.27
N ASN A 219 -7.76 2.56 25.86
CA ASN A 219 -9.20 2.33 25.92
C ASN A 219 -9.86 3.52 25.21
N MET A 220 -10.04 3.41 23.89
CA MET A 220 -10.82 4.37 23.12
C MET A 220 -12.25 3.80 23.00
N PRO A 221 -13.20 4.26 23.81
CA PRO A 221 -14.56 3.79 23.72
C PRO A 221 -15.23 4.42 22.48
N LEU A 222 -15.52 3.61 21.47
CA LEU A 222 -16.36 4.02 20.34
C LEU A 222 -17.77 4.46 20.79
N GLU A 223 -18.26 3.87 21.86
CA GLU A 223 -19.56 4.19 22.43
C GLU A 223 -19.68 5.64 22.93
N ASN A 224 -18.59 6.25 23.37
CA ASN A 224 -18.60 7.64 23.84
C ASN A 224 -18.77 8.67 22.71
N MET A 225 -18.37 8.38 21.47
CA MET A 225 -18.59 9.32 20.36
C MET A 225 -20.08 9.37 20.00
N GLN A 226 -20.74 8.24 19.82
CA GLN A 226 -22.20 8.22 19.55
C GLN A 226 -23.01 8.80 20.70
N TYR A 227 -22.58 8.57 21.93
CA TYR A 227 -23.26 9.16 23.11
C TYR A 227 -23.05 10.67 23.19
N GLN A 228 -21.84 11.15 22.89
CA GLN A 228 -21.56 12.59 22.84
C GLN A 228 -22.24 13.27 21.65
N GLU A 229 -22.28 12.63 20.50
CA GLU A 229 -23.01 13.11 19.32
C GLU A 229 -24.50 13.22 19.60
N ARG A 230 -25.08 12.21 20.23
CA ARG A 230 -26.48 12.26 20.69
C ARG A 230 -26.76 13.41 21.69
N LEU A 231 -25.88 13.56 22.67
CA LEU A 231 -26.02 14.67 23.64
C LEU A 231 -25.88 16.04 22.98
N ILE A 232 -24.99 16.17 21.99
CA ILE A 232 -24.84 17.40 21.21
C ILE A 232 -26.10 17.62 20.37
N LEU A 233 -26.59 16.58 19.69
CA LEU A 233 -27.81 16.66 18.88
C LEU A 233 -29.02 17.00 19.74
N GLU A 234 -29.23 16.35 20.89
CA GLU A 234 -30.27 16.66 21.85
C GLU A 234 -30.21 18.13 22.32
N LYS A 235 -28.99 18.62 22.57
CA LYS A 235 -28.76 19.98 23.01
C LYS A 235 -29.03 21.01 21.92
N VAL A 236 -28.67 20.71 20.67
CA VAL A 236 -28.92 21.57 19.51
C VAL A 236 -30.41 21.60 19.16
N CYS A 237 -31.10 20.46 19.28
CA CYS A 237 -32.54 20.34 19.03
C CYS A 237 -33.41 20.63 20.27
N ALA A 238 -32.83 21.18 21.35
CA ALA A 238 -33.57 21.43 22.59
C ALA A 238 -34.80 22.39 22.41
N GLU A 239 -34.70 23.32 21.45
CA GLU A 239 -35.77 24.25 21.12
C GLU A 239 -36.79 23.67 20.11
N HIS A 240 -36.42 22.61 19.40
CA HIS A 240 -37.22 21.92 18.38
C HIS A 240 -37.08 20.40 18.51
N PRO A 241 -37.71 19.78 19.50
CA PRO A 241 -37.56 18.34 19.79
C PRO A 241 -38.01 17.42 18.64
N GLU A 242 -38.91 17.89 17.77
CA GLU A 242 -39.38 17.20 16.58
C GLU A 242 -38.25 16.97 15.56
N ASP A 243 -37.29 17.90 15.47
CA ASP A 243 -36.16 17.80 14.55
C ASP A 243 -35.17 16.72 14.98
N TYR A 244 -35.08 16.45 16.30
CA TYR A 244 -34.20 15.38 16.80
C TYR A 244 -34.55 14.00 16.22
N HIS A 245 -35.84 13.66 16.22
CA HIS A 245 -36.29 12.38 15.67
C HIS A 245 -36.07 12.28 14.18
N LEU A 246 -36.31 13.37 13.46
CA LEU A 246 -36.10 13.42 12.00
C LEU A 246 -34.63 13.21 11.62
N ILE A 247 -33.71 13.77 12.39
CA ILE A 247 -32.26 13.67 12.10
C ILE A 247 -31.69 12.34 12.60
N ASN A 248 -32.18 11.82 13.73
CA ASN A 248 -31.67 10.57 14.31
C ASN A 248 -32.14 9.32 13.54
N ASP A 249 -33.21 9.41 12.76
CA ASP A 249 -33.76 8.32 11.95
C ASP A 249 -33.22 8.29 10.51
N LEU A 250 -32.37 9.24 10.13
CA LEU A 250 -31.61 9.29 8.88
C LEU A 250 -30.28 8.56 9.00
#